data_9639e381eb79897c21b82d962e46c7e5
#
_entry.id   9639e381eb79897c21b82d962e46c7e5
#
_cell.length_a   1.000
_cell.length_b   1.000
_cell.length_c   1.000
_cell.angle_alpha   90.00
_cell.angle_beta   90.00
_cell.angle_gamma   90.00
#
_symmetry.space_group_name_H-M   'P 1'
#
loop_
_entity.id
_entity.type
_entity.pdbx_description
1 polymer ?
#
loop_
_entity_poly.entity_id
_entity_poly.type
_entity_poly.pdbx_seq_one_letter_code
_entity_poly.pdbx_strand_id
1 'polypeptide(L)'
;MQDDTQQYIEKVRESKLELAKNIADNLVGTDALIDGPFESHRQTYADYAASGKAVKSIEDYLTKEVLPVYSNTHTSSSFVGIQSSCFREEARGIIRDTVAIRQSPYV
;
A
#
# COMPACT_ATOMS: atom_id res chain seq x y z
N MET A 1 -19.98 -5.16 -30.60
CA MET A 1 -19.54 -3.87 -30.01
C MET A 1 -20.05 -3.60 -28.59
N GLN A 2 -21.29 -3.89 -28.24
CA GLN A 2 -21.80 -3.80 -26.85
C GLN A 2 -21.24 -4.92 -25.95
N ASP A 3 -21.00 -6.08 -26.48
CA ASP A 3 -20.52 -7.26 -25.74
C ASP A 3 -19.05 -7.09 -25.25
N ASP A 4 -18.17 -6.54 -26.08
CA ASP A 4 -16.77 -6.28 -25.74
C ASP A 4 -16.60 -5.28 -24.59
N THR A 5 -17.48 -4.27 -24.54
CA THR A 5 -17.43 -3.27 -23.47
C THR A 5 -17.89 -3.86 -22.14
N GLN A 6 -18.92 -4.68 -22.12
CA GLN A 6 -19.41 -5.37 -20.94
C GLN A 6 -18.36 -6.37 -20.40
N GLN A 7 -17.75 -7.13 -21.28
CA GLN A 7 -16.68 -8.07 -20.92
C GLN A 7 -15.45 -7.34 -20.33
N TYR A 8 -15.07 -6.19 -20.89
CA TYR A 8 -14.00 -5.36 -20.35
C TYR A 8 -14.34 -4.82 -18.95
N ILE A 9 -15.56 -4.32 -18.74
CA ILE A 9 -16.01 -3.81 -17.44
C ILE A 9 -15.99 -4.92 -16.38
N GLU A 10 -16.46 -6.10 -16.71
CA GLU A 10 -16.48 -7.24 -15.78
C GLU A 10 -15.04 -7.67 -15.40
N LYS A 11 -14.15 -7.75 -16.37
CA LYS A 11 -12.73 -8.07 -16.11
C LYS A 11 -12.04 -7.05 -15.19
N VAL A 12 -12.32 -5.76 -15.38
CA VAL A 12 -11.81 -4.69 -14.50
C VAL A 12 -12.39 -4.81 -13.11
N ARG A 13 -13.66 -5.16 -12.99
CA ARG A 13 -14.35 -5.35 -11.71
C ARG A 13 -13.78 -6.55 -10.93
N GLU A 14 -13.59 -7.67 -11.61
CA GLU A 14 -12.97 -8.87 -11.03
C GLU A 14 -11.55 -8.58 -10.53
N SER A 15 -10.73 -7.92 -11.34
CA SER A 15 -9.36 -7.54 -10.96
C SER A 15 -9.33 -6.62 -9.74
N LYS A 16 -10.25 -5.66 -9.64
CA LYS A 16 -10.35 -4.78 -8.46
C LYS A 16 -10.79 -5.53 -7.22
N LEU A 17 -11.72 -6.48 -7.36
CA LEU A 17 -12.20 -7.29 -6.25
C LEU A 17 -11.09 -8.21 -5.71
N GLU A 18 -10.32 -8.82 -6.61
CA GLU A 18 -9.17 -9.66 -6.27
C GLU A 18 -8.09 -8.84 -5.53
N LEU A 19 -7.78 -7.65 -6.02
CA LEU A 19 -6.85 -6.74 -5.35
C LEU A 19 -7.33 -6.36 -3.94
N ALA A 20 -8.60 -6.00 -3.81
CA ALA A 20 -9.19 -5.64 -2.52
C ALA A 20 -9.14 -6.82 -1.53
N LYS A 21 -9.42 -8.02 -1.99
CA LYS A 21 -9.32 -9.25 -1.19
C LYS A 21 -7.88 -9.52 -0.76
N ASN A 22 -6.93 -9.41 -1.70
CA ASN A 22 -5.51 -9.60 -1.40
C ASN A 22 -5.03 -8.62 -0.33
N ILE A 23 -5.41 -7.34 -0.42
CA ILE A 23 -5.08 -6.35 0.61
C ILE A 23 -5.71 -6.73 1.95
N ALA A 24 -6.99 -7.09 1.97
CA ALA A 24 -7.69 -7.47 3.19
C ALA A 24 -7.05 -8.67 3.90
N ASP A 25 -6.64 -9.69 3.14
CA ASP A 25 -5.99 -10.89 3.65
C ASP A 25 -4.56 -10.62 4.17
N ASN A 26 -3.95 -9.51 3.75
CA ASN A 26 -2.61 -9.08 4.15
C ASN A 26 -2.59 -7.97 5.22
N LEU A 27 -3.73 -7.58 5.77
CA LEU A 27 -3.76 -6.57 6.83
C LEU A 27 -3.19 -7.13 8.15
N VAL A 28 -2.31 -6.37 8.78
CA VAL A 28 -1.71 -6.75 10.07
C VAL A 28 -2.74 -6.56 11.19
N GLY A 29 -2.89 -7.58 12.02
CA GLY A 29 -3.73 -7.52 13.23
C GLY A 29 -5.23 -7.70 12.99
N THR A 30 -5.65 -8.27 11.86
CA THR A 30 -7.06 -8.62 11.60
C THR A 30 -7.56 -9.74 12.51
N ASP A 31 -6.65 -10.60 12.99
CA ASP A 31 -6.96 -11.71 13.90
C ASP A 31 -6.64 -11.41 15.37
N ALA A 32 -6.27 -10.16 15.66
CA ALA A 32 -5.96 -9.76 17.03
C ALA A 32 -7.20 -9.91 17.94
N LEU A 33 -7.00 -10.58 19.06
CA LEU A 33 -8.00 -10.66 20.13
C LEU A 33 -7.80 -9.53 21.12
N ILE A 34 -8.89 -8.93 21.53
CA ILE A 34 -8.94 -7.89 22.55
C ILE A 34 -9.74 -8.42 23.74
N ASP A 35 -9.14 -8.33 24.92
CA ASP A 35 -9.81 -8.73 26.15
C ASP A 35 -10.85 -7.67 26.54
N GLY A 36 -12.09 -8.07 26.49
CA GLY A 36 -13.22 -7.27 26.96
C GLY A 36 -13.60 -7.62 28.39
N PRO A 37 -14.53 -6.88 29.01
CA PRO A 37 -14.95 -7.11 30.39
C PRO A 37 -15.73 -8.43 30.58
N PHE A 38 -16.19 -9.07 29.51
CA PHE A 38 -16.98 -10.31 29.56
C PHE A 38 -16.25 -11.47 28.87
N GLU A 39 -15.56 -11.20 27.74
CA GLU A 39 -14.84 -12.21 26.96
C GLU A 39 -13.83 -11.56 26.02
N SER A 40 -12.88 -12.34 25.55
CA SER A 40 -11.98 -11.94 24.46
C SER A 40 -12.71 -12.02 23.12
N HIS A 41 -12.64 -10.98 22.31
CA HIS A 41 -13.25 -10.93 20.99
C HIS A 41 -12.29 -10.43 19.92
N ARG A 42 -12.55 -10.78 18.67
CA ARG A 42 -11.74 -10.31 17.52
C ARG A 42 -11.91 -8.81 17.36
N GLN A 43 -10.79 -8.10 17.17
CA GLN A 43 -10.79 -6.68 16.87
C GLN A 43 -11.51 -6.40 15.56
N THR A 44 -12.52 -5.53 15.60
CA THR A 44 -13.09 -4.90 14.39
C THR A 44 -12.57 -3.48 14.31
N TYR A 45 -11.71 -3.23 13.30
CA TYR A 45 -11.17 -1.89 13.05
C TYR A 45 -11.86 -1.27 11.84
N ALA A 46 -12.55 -0.15 12.04
CA ALA A 46 -13.31 0.55 11.00
C ALA A 46 -12.96 2.04 10.87
N ASP A 47 -11.93 2.51 11.55
CA ASP A 47 -11.54 3.93 11.57
C ASP A 47 -10.40 4.24 10.57
N TYR A 48 -10.56 3.84 9.32
CA TYR A 48 -9.58 4.10 8.26
C TYR A 48 -9.46 5.58 7.88
N ALA A 49 -10.43 6.40 8.24
CA ALA A 49 -10.35 7.84 8.07
C ALA A 49 -9.28 8.48 8.96
N ALA A 50 -9.04 7.92 10.14
CA ALA A 50 -7.99 8.37 11.05
C ALA A 50 -6.63 7.76 10.67
N SER A 51 -6.56 6.44 10.48
CA SER A 51 -5.35 5.75 9.99
C SER A 51 -5.67 4.41 9.37
N GLY A 52 -4.93 4.02 8.35
CA GLY A 52 -4.99 2.67 7.80
C GLY A 52 -4.25 1.65 8.67
N LYS A 53 -4.57 0.37 8.52
CA LYS A 53 -3.76 -0.72 9.05
C LYS A 53 -2.56 -1.00 8.15
N ALA A 54 -1.47 -1.47 8.74
CA ALA A 54 -0.30 -1.91 8.00
C ALA A 54 -0.63 -3.12 7.12
N VAL A 55 -0.01 -3.19 5.95
CA VAL A 55 -0.12 -4.32 5.01
C VAL A 55 1.14 -5.15 5.12
N LYS A 56 0.99 -6.43 5.46
CA LYS A 56 2.10 -7.33 5.76
C LYS A 56 3.15 -7.39 4.64
N SER A 57 2.75 -7.42 3.38
CA SER A 57 3.69 -7.47 2.25
C SER A 57 4.55 -6.20 2.16
N ILE A 58 4.01 -5.04 2.53
CA ILE A 58 4.74 -3.77 2.57
C ILE A 58 5.73 -3.76 3.75
N GLU A 59 5.29 -4.18 4.93
CA GLU A 59 6.14 -4.26 6.12
C GLU A 59 7.30 -5.26 5.93
N ASP A 60 7.01 -6.41 5.32
CA ASP A 60 8.02 -7.42 4.99
C ASP A 60 9.04 -6.85 3.98
N TYR A 61 8.60 -6.12 2.95
CA TYR A 61 9.49 -5.46 2.00
C TYR A 61 10.38 -4.41 2.67
N LEU A 62 9.78 -3.54 3.49
CA LEU A 62 10.54 -2.53 4.24
C LEU A 62 11.60 -3.18 5.12
N THR A 63 11.25 -4.24 5.83
CA THR A 63 12.16 -4.92 6.77
C THR A 63 13.28 -5.66 6.06
N LYS A 64 13.00 -6.33 4.93
CA LYS A 64 13.95 -7.20 4.24
C LYS A 64 14.81 -6.46 3.23
N GLU A 65 14.25 -5.50 2.51
CA GLU A 65 14.90 -4.87 1.37
C GLU A 65 15.36 -3.44 1.66
N VAL A 66 14.58 -2.66 2.42
CA VAL A 66 14.87 -1.25 2.64
C VAL A 66 15.76 -1.04 3.87
N LEU A 67 15.35 -1.55 5.04
CA LEU A 67 16.05 -1.30 6.30
C LEU A 67 17.51 -1.77 6.33
N PRO A 68 17.90 -2.90 5.71
CA PRO A 68 19.31 -3.34 5.70
C PRO A 68 20.25 -2.35 4.99
N VAL A 69 19.74 -1.54 4.08
CA VAL A 69 20.50 -0.55 3.31
C VAL A 69 20.04 0.88 3.57
N TYR A 70 19.26 1.08 4.61
CA TYR A 70 18.74 2.40 4.99
C TYR A 70 19.81 3.25 5.67
N SER A 71 19.90 4.52 5.25
CA SER A 71 20.74 5.54 5.85
C SER A 71 20.17 6.94 5.58
N ASN A 72 20.85 7.96 6.09
CA ASN A 72 20.48 9.35 5.85
C ASN A 72 20.58 9.72 4.35
N THR A 73 19.53 10.29 3.80
CA THR A 73 19.44 10.71 2.38
C THR A 73 20.24 11.97 2.04
N HIS A 74 20.82 12.66 3.03
CA HIS A 74 21.63 13.87 2.81
C HIS A 74 23.10 13.60 2.52
N THR A 75 23.52 12.34 2.50
CA THR A 75 24.91 11.94 2.31
C THR A 75 25.06 11.14 1.02
N SER A 76 25.76 11.71 0.03
CA SER A 76 26.11 11.04 -1.22
C SER A 76 27.45 10.29 -1.14
N SER A 77 28.14 10.31 0.00
CA SER A 77 29.48 9.73 0.17
C SER A 77 29.48 8.24 0.54
N SER A 78 28.32 7.65 0.87
CA SER A 78 28.20 6.24 1.21
C SER A 78 27.20 5.53 0.29
N PHE A 79 27.45 4.24 0.03
CA PHE A 79 26.54 3.41 -0.76
C PHE A 79 25.11 3.42 -0.19
N VAL A 80 24.95 3.22 1.09
CA VAL A 80 23.63 3.19 1.76
C VAL A 80 22.92 4.55 1.71
N GLY A 81 23.67 5.67 1.76
CA GLY A 81 23.10 7.01 1.61
C GLY A 81 22.58 7.25 0.18
N ILE A 82 23.34 6.81 -0.83
CA ILE A 82 22.92 6.87 -2.25
C ILE A 82 21.69 5.99 -2.44
N GLN A 83 21.68 4.75 -1.94
CA GLN A 83 20.57 3.82 -2.07
C GLN A 83 19.29 4.38 -1.43
N SER A 84 19.38 4.94 -0.23
CA SER A 84 18.23 5.59 0.44
C SER A 84 17.70 6.79 -0.35
N SER A 85 18.60 7.55 -0.98
CA SER A 85 18.20 8.67 -1.86
C SER A 85 17.50 8.17 -3.11
N CYS A 86 17.97 7.08 -3.73
CA CYS A 86 17.32 6.46 -4.89
C CYS A 86 15.91 5.98 -4.55
N PHE A 87 15.72 5.25 -3.47
CA PHE A 87 14.39 4.82 -3.02
C PHE A 87 13.42 6.00 -2.82
N ARG A 88 13.91 7.06 -2.20
CA ARG A 88 13.11 8.26 -1.98
C ARG A 88 12.69 8.94 -3.27
N GLU A 89 13.61 9.14 -4.21
CA GLU A 89 13.33 9.83 -5.48
C GLU A 89 12.44 8.98 -6.38
N GLU A 90 12.62 7.67 -6.42
CA GLU A 90 11.75 6.75 -7.13
C GLU A 90 10.32 6.79 -6.56
N ALA A 91 10.15 6.69 -5.24
CA ALA A 91 8.84 6.79 -4.59
C ALA A 91 8.16 8.13 -4.90
N ARG A 92 8.89 9.24 -4.86
CA ARG A 92 8.37 10.57 -5.23
C ARG A 92 7.93 10.63 -6.70
N GLY A 93 8.70 10.01 -7.59
CA GLY A 93 8.34 9.90 -9.01
C GLY A 93 7.03 9.15 -9.21
N ILE A 94 6.88 7.98 -8.60
CA ILE A 94 5.67 7.16 -8.68
C ILE A 94 4.45 7.93 -8.14
N ILE A 95 4.58 8.58 -6.99
CA ILE A 95 3.48 9.37 -6.39
C ILE A 95 3.09 10.53 -7.32
N ARG A 96 4.08 11.29 -7.80
CA ARG A 96 3.85 12.42 -8.72
C ARG A 96 3.09 11.96 -9.96
N ASP A 97 3.56 10.90 -10.61
CA ASP A 97 2.97 10.40 -11.85
C ASP A 97 1.55 9.86 -11.63
N THR A 98 1.31 9.21 -10.49
CA THR A 98 -0.02 8.75 -10.09
C THR A 98 -1.00 9.91 -9.85
N VAL A 99 -0.54 11.01 -9.25
CA VAL A 99 -1.37 12.21 -9.00
C VAL A 99 -1.57 13.02 -10.27
N ALA A 100 -0.53 13.16 -11.12
CA ALA A 100 -0.60 13.91 -12.37
C ALA A 100 -1.61 13.31 -13.36
N ILE A 101 -1.77 12.00 -13.40
CA ILE A 101 -2.79 11.31 -14.22
C ILE A 101 -4.23 11.76 -13.85
N ARG A 102 -4.45 12.26 -12.64
CA ARG A 102 -5.75 12.79 -12.19
C ARG A 102 -6.03 14.23 -12.58
N GLN A 103 -5.05 14.95 -13.10
CA GLN A 103 -5.28 16.27 -13.69
C GLN A 103 -5.77 16.06 -15.12
N SER A 104 -7.10 15.87 -15.24
CA SER A 104 -7.79 15.78 -16.51
C SER A 104 -7.49 17.04 -17.36
N PRO A 105 -7.24 16.90 -18.67
CA PRO A 105 -7.03 18.04 -19.56
C PRO A 105 -8.31 18.85 -19.85
N TYR A 106 -9.37 18.64 -19.07
CA TYR A 106 -10.67 19.33 -19.20
C TYR A 106 -10.98 20.17 -17.94
N VAL A 107 -10.08 21.07 -17.57
CA VAL A 107 -10.38 22.24 -16.75
C VAL A 107 -9.72 23.44 -17.40
#